data_5cf89b761e12b89653dcf290a6d8b54a
#
_entry.id   5cf89b761e12b89653dcf290a6d8b54a
#
_cell.length_a   1.000
_cell.length_b   1.000
_cell.length_c   1.000
_cell.angle_alpha   90.00
_cell.angle_beta   90.00
_cell.angle_gamma   90.00
#
_symmetry.space_group_name_H-M   'P 1'
#
loop_
_entity.id
_entity.type
_entity.pdbx_description
1 polymer ?
#
loop_
_entity_poly.entity_id
_entity_poly.type
_entity_poly.pdbx_seq_one_letter_code
_entity_poly.pdbx_strand_id
1 'polypeptide(L)'
;MANEQCIAQLGGWEGYEVAQIGQEYREGGRWCVIRLEPSQGLERCCSSCGQLTTSIHDREDRRVRDLPIFEVPVELIVPRLRLLCARCGPKLESLGWLEPYARSTRRLADSVARLCKVLPIGQVADLYGLAWSTVKSIDCRYLERELGPVDLRGVRIIGMDEFAIRKGHCYATVVVDLSCKRVLWVGRGHGREDVRRFFELLGPEGCQQIQAVAMDMNGAYAQEVRAQCPQADIVYDLFHVVAKYAREVIDRVRNQEVARAREQHPQHRLLKSDRWLLLRNAHNLSPPQHIRLQELLATNRTLMKVYVLRDDLKTLWDYRHAGYAEQFWRQWYRRAIASRVKPLQLFAKRLKPYLPGILSHCRFQLHTSLIEGINNKIKVIKRMAYGFRDDDYFFLKIRAAFPGN
;
A
#
# COMPACT_ATOMS: atom_id res chain seq x y z
N MET A 1 37.15 -28.85 -22.24
CA MET A 1 37.08 -27.69 -23.22
C MET A 1 35.68 -27.48 -23.78
N ALA A 2 35.02 -28.41 -24.50
CA ALA A 2 33.65 -28.17 -25.02
C ALA A 2 32.58 -27.88 -23.94
N ASN A 3 32.64 -28.56 -22.80
CA ASN A 3 31.68 -28.36 -21.72
C ASN A 3 31.83 -27.00 -20.97
N GLU A 4 33.03 -26.47 -20.92
CA GLU A 4 33.32 -25.18 -20.23
C GLU A 4 32.83 -24.00 -21.08
N GLN A 5 32.96 -24.08 -22.42
CA GLN A 5 32.43 -23.07 -23.34
C GLN A 5 30.90 -23.01 -23.32
N CYS A 6 30.22 -24.16 -23.25
CA CYS A 6 28.76 -24.19 -23.12
C CYS A 6 28.28 -23.51 -21.82
N ILE A 7 28.95 -23.77 -20.69
CA ILE A 7 28.63 -23.18 -19.40
C ILE A 7 28.91 -21.67 -19.42
N ALA A 8 30.00 -21.22 -20.04
CA ALA A 8 30.33 -19.80 -20.18
C ALA A 8 29.25 -19.05 -20.99
N GLN A 9 28.78 -19.63 -22.08
CA GLN A 9 27.71 -19.05 -22.93
C GLN A 9 26.36 -18.98 -22.16
N LEU A 10 25.98 -20.05 -21.47
CA LEU A 10 24.78 -20.10 -20.66
C LEU A 10 24.91 -19.20 -19.40
N GLY A 11 26.14 -19.00 -18.90
CA GLY A 11 26.46 -18.21 -17.75
C GLY A 11 26.23 -16.71 -17.95
N GLY A 12 26.38 -16.19 -19.19
CA GLY A 12 26.19 -14.77 -19.49
C GLY A 12 27.12 -13.84 -18.68
N TRP A 13 28.30 -14.28 -18.34
CA TRP A 13 29.34 -13.51 -17.65
C TRP A 13 30.22 -12.76 -18.68
N GLU A 14 29.60 -11.81 -19.35
CA GLU A 14 30.25 -11.01 -20.39
C GLU A 14 31.58 -10.42 -19.93
N GLY A 15 32.63 -10.58 -20.77
CA GLY A 15 33.99 -10.13 -20.48
C GLY A 15 34.81 -11.11 -19.62
N TYR A 16 34.27 -12.28 -19.31
CA TYR A 16 34.92 -13.32 -18.53
C TYR A 16 34.75 -14.71 -19.16
N GLU A 17 35.74 -15.57 -18.97
CA GLU A 17 35.76 -16.95 -19.40
C GLU A 17 35.80 -17.90 -18.19
N VAL A 18 35.27 -19.09 -18.33
CA VAL A 18 35.34 -20.12 -17.29
C VAL A 18 36.72 -20.74 -17.31
N ALA A 19 37.51 -20.55 -16.28
CA ALA A 19 38.83 -21.12 -16.12
C ALA A 19 38.78 -22.52 -15.44
N GLN A 20 37.86 -22.69 -14.48
CA GLN A 20 37.73 -23.94 -13.74
C GLN A 20 36.34 -24.12 -13.18
N ILE A 21 35.83 -25.35 -13.19
CA ILE A 21 34.60 -25.76 -12.50
C ILE A 21 34.98 -26.81 -11.47
N GLY A 22 34.60 -26.60 -10.22
CA GLY A 22 34.85 -27.50 -9.12
C GLY A 22 33.61 -27.74 -8.26
N GLN A 23 33.72 -28.72 -7.37
CA GLN A 23 32.70 -28.97 -6.35
C GLN A 23 33.34 -28.86 -4.97
N GLU A 24 32.69 -28.18 -4.07
CA GLU A 24 33.05 -28.06 -2.68
C GLU A 24 31.93 -28.63 -1.80
N TYR A 25 32.27 -29.35 -0.74
CA TYR A 25 31.32 -29.78 0.27
C TYR A 25 31.46 -28.89 1.50
N ARG A 26 30.36 -28.17 1.84
CA ARG A 26 30.28 -27.27 2.98
C ARG A 26 29.14 -27.71 3.90
N GLU A 27 29.03 -27.08 5.09
CA GLU A 27 27.82 -27.20 5.90
C GLU A 27 26.60 -26.80 5.03
N GLY A 28 25.65 -27.72 4.89
CA GLY A 28 24.47 -27.55 4.02
C GLY A 28 24.55 -28.20 2.64
N GLY A 29 25.63 -28.95 2.31
CA GLY A 29 25.68 -29.82 1.14
C GLY A 29 26.73 -29.44 0.08
N ARG A 30 26.47 -29.93 -1.13
CA ARG A 30 27.35 -29.78 -2.28
C ARG A 30 27.20 -28.38 -2.91
N TRP A 31 28.32 -27.74 -3.25
CA TRP A 31 28.40 -26.46 -3.93
C TRP A 31 29.10 -26.60 -5.27
N CYS A 32 28.64 -25.90 -6.28
CA CYS A 32 29.35 -25.71 -7.55
C CYS A 32 30.15 -24.40 -7.46
N VAL A 33 31.47 -24.50 -7.60
CA VAL A 33 32.36 -23.33 -7.57
C VAL A 33 32.95 -23.15 -8.96
N ILE A 34 32.71 -21.99 -9.57
CA ILE A 34 33.17 -21.64 -10.90
C ILE A 34 34.17 -20.50 -10.80
N ARG A 35 35.42 -20.76 -11.18
CA ARG A 35 36.45 -19.73 -11.29
C ARG A 35 36.35 -19.11 -12.66
N LEU A 36 36.24 -17.77 -12.70
CA LEU A 36 36.24 -16.98 -13.90
C LEU A 36 37.61 -16.31 -14.07
N GLU A 37 38.03 -16.13 -15.34
CA GLU A 37 39.19 -15.30 -15.67
C GLU A 37 38.77 -14.22 -16.69
N PRO A 38 39.34 -13.02 -16.60
CA PRO A 38 39.01 -11.94 -17.56
C PRO A 38 39.43 -12.30 -18.98
N SER A 39 38.54 -12.17 -19.94
CA SER A 39 38.88 -12.36 -21.35
C SER A 39 39.96 -11.35 -21.76
N GLN A 40 40.98 -11.84 -22.52
CA GLN A 40 42.11 -11.04 -22.93
C GLN A 40 41.75 -10.03 -24.02
N GLY A 41 42.45 -8.89 -24.03
CA GLY A 41 42.36 -7.93 -25.13
C GLY A 41 41.06 -7.09 -25.16
N LEU A 42 40.17 -7.24 -24.20
CA LEU A 42 38.94 -6.47 -24.14
C LEU A 42 39.14 -5.11 -23.44
N GLU A 43 38.61 -4.07 -24.08
CA GLU A 43 38.42 -2.78 -23.40
C GLU A 43 37.33 -2.89 -22.33
N ARG A 44 37.58 -2.31 -21.16
CA ARG A 44 36.72 -2.39 -19.98
C ARG A 44 36.21 -1.03 -19.59
N CYS A 45 34.98 -0.99 -19.20
CA CYS A 45 34.25 0.23 -18.86
C CYS A 45 34.52 0.66 -17.41
N CYS A 46 34.92 1.90 -17.19
CA CYS A 46 35.05 2.49 -15.85
C CYS A 46 33.65 2.65 -15.21
N SER A 47 33.49 2.13 -13.99
CA SER A 47 32.19 2.21 -13.27
C SER A 47 31.76 3.62 -12.89
N SER A 48 32.68 4.61 -12.94
CA SER A 48 32.41 5.99 -12.53
C SER A 48 32.02 6.90 -13.70
N CYS A 49 32.69 6.78 -14.85
CA CYS A 49 32.47 7.71 -15.97
C CYS A 49 32.16 7.03 -17.31
N GLY A 50 32.14 5.70 -17.35
CA GLY A 50 31.85 4.93 -18.58
C GLY A 50 33.01 4.90 -19.59
N GLN A 51 34.17 5.54 -19.32
CA GLN A 51 35.30 5.52 -20.23
C GLN A 51 35.87 4.10 -20.37
N LEU A 52 36.18 3.70 -21.62
CA LEU A 52 36.82 2.44 -21.92
C LEU A 52 38.34 2.54 -21.71
N THR A 53 38.95 1.48 -21.18
CA THR A 53 40.39 1.36 -20.97
C THR A 53 40.80 -0.10 -20.88
N THR A 54 42.03 -0.40 -21.32
CA THR A 54 42.68 -1.70 -21.15
C THR A 54 43.61 -1.71 -19.93
N SER A 55 43.91 -0.51 -19.35
CA SER A 55 44.85 -0.39 -18.26
C SER A 55 44.24 -0.87 -16.95
N ILE A 56 44.81 -1.91 -16.38
CA ILE A 56 44.41 -2.51 -15.11
C ILE A 56 45.36 -1.97 -14.02
N HIS A 57 44.81 -1.45 -12.92
CA HIS A 57 45.58 -1.01 -11.75
C HIS A 57 45.92 -2.19 -10.84
N ASP A 58 44.88 -2.95 -10.44
CA ASP A 58 45.00 -4.17 -9.63
C ASP A 58 43.81 -5.11 -9.84
N ARG A 59 43.91 -6.31 -9.27
CA ARG A 59 42.82 -7.29 -9.25
C ARG A 59 42.74 -7.96 -7.88
N GLU A 60 41.50 -8.30 -7.47
CA GLU A 60 41.21 -9.03 -6.24
C GLU A 60 40.14 -10.08 -6.49
N ASP A 61 40.39 -11.32 -6.10
CA ASP A 61 39.41 -12.40 -6.22
C ASP A 61 38.25 -12.15 -5.23
N ARG A 62 37.02 -12.18 -5.76
CA ARG A 62 35.80 -12.08 -4.97
C ARG A 62 34.93 -13.30 -5.17
N ARG A 63 34.36 -13.78 -4.07
CA ARG A 63 33.30 -14.80 -4.07
C ARG A 63 31.94 -14.13 -4.24
N VAL A 64 31.21 -14.54 -5.29
CA VAL A 64 29.92 -13.98 -5.71
C VAL A 64 28.91 -15.10 -5.87
N ARG A 65 27.78 -15.00 -5.24
CA ARG A 65 26.68 -15.96 -5.37
C ARG A 65 25.98 -15.77 -6.73
N ASP A 66 25.64 -16.92 -7.35
CA ASP A 66 24.84 -16.92 -8.58
C ASP A 66 23.61 -17.82 -8.44
N LEU A 67 22.76 -17.86 -9.47
CA LEU A 67 21.62 -18.76 -9.52
C LEU A 67 22.09 -20.21 -9.36
N PRO A 68 21.34 -21.05 -8.60
CA PRO A 68 21.66 -22.46 -8.47
C PRO A 68 21.53 -23.17 -9.83
N ILE A 69 22.36 -24.18 -10.06
CA ILE A 69 22.29 -25.08 -11.21
C ILE A 69 21.74 -26.43 -10.68
N PHE A 70 20.56 -26.85 -11.16
CA PHE A 70 19.91 -28.09 -10.71
C PHE A 70 19.86 -28.21 -9.17
N GLU A 71 19.36 -27.12 -8.51
CA GLU A 71 19.30 -27.00 -7.05
C GLU A 71 20.64 -26.94 -6.31
N VAL A 72 21.77 -27.12 -7.00
CA VAL A 72 23.09 -26.97 -6.40
C VAL A 72 23.46 -25.49 -6.33
N PRO A 73 23.76 -24.95 -5.13
CA PRO A 73 24.20 -23.57 -4.98
C PRO A 73 25.47 -23.29 -5.78
N VAL A 74 25.50 -22.15 -6.48
CA VAL A 74 26.63 -21.71 -7.30
C VAL A 74 27.33 -20.53 -6.65
N GLU A 75 28.65 -20.63 -6.61
CA GLU A 75 29.53 -19.55 -6.21
C GLU A 75 30.57 -19.30 -7.31
N LEU A 76 30.67 -18.05 -7.74
CA LEU A 76 31.68 -17.60 -8.68
C LEU A 76 32.88 -17.06 -7.90
N ILE A 77 34.08 -17.42 -8.33
CA ILE A 77 35.32 -16.71 -7.94
C ILE A 77 35.64 -15.76 -9.09
N VAL A 78 35.42 -14.48 -8.88
CA VAL A 78 35.53 -13.42 -9.89
C VAL A 78 36.74 -12.54 -9.57
N PRO A 79 37.78 -12.50 -10.37
CA PRO A 79 38.86 -11.53 -10.24
C PRO A 79 38.31 -10.13 -10.61
N ARG A 80 37.93 -9.38 -9.61
CA ARG A 80 37.45 -7.98 -9.79
C ARG A 80 38.60 -7.07 -10.14
N LEU A 81 38.49 -6.41 -11.30
CA LEU A 81 39.51 -5.52 -11.79
C LEU A 81 39.25 -4.08 -11.35
N ARG A 82 40.30 -3.42 -10.86
CA ARG A 82 40.34 -1.97 -10.74
C ARG A 82 41.07 -1.43 -11.94
N LEU A 83 40.39 -0.61 -12.72
CA LEU A 83 40.93 0.00 -13.93
C LEU A 83 41.67 1.28 -13.58
N LEU A 84 42.79 1.57 -14.24
CA LEU A 84 43.44 2.87 -14.18
C LEU A 84 42.77 3.79 -15.21
N CYS A 85 41.68 4.44 -14.81
CA CYS A 85 40.96 5.36 -15.68
C CYS A 85 41.69 6.70 -15.76
N ALA A 86 41.98 7.20 -16.96
CA ALA A 86 42.65 8.48 -17.18
C ALA A 86 41.88 9.67 -16.58
N ARG A 87 40.55 9.58 -16.46
CA ARG A 87 39.68 10.64 -15.92
C ARG A 87 39.43 10.51 -14.43
N CYS A 88 39.24 9.29 -13.92
CA CYS A 88 38.75 9.04 -12.55
C CYS A 88 39.77 8.41 -11.62
N GLY A 89 41.00 8.09 -12.11
CA GLY A 89 41.98 7.30 -11.37
C GLY A 89 41.49 5.82 -11.17
N PRO A 90 42.02 5.11 -10.17
CA PRO A 90 41.67 3.70 -9.93
C PRO A 90 40.19 3.54 -9.58
N LYS A 91 39.42 2.85 -10.42
CA LYS A 91 37.99 2.54 -10.25
C LYS A 91 37.69 1.10 -10.64
N LEU A 92 36.69 0.50 -9.99
CA LEU A 92 36.20 -0.83 -10.42
C LEU A 92 35.72 -0.77 -11.87
N GLU A 93 35.84 -1.89 -12.56
CA GLU A 93 35.17 -2.09 -13.85
C GLU A 93 33.65 -2.15 -13.66
N SER A 94 32.92 -1.69 -14.66
CA SER A 94 31.46 -1.83 -14.75
C SER A 94 31.14 -3.15 -15.47
N LEU A 95 30.37 -4.02 -14.84
CA LEU A 95 29.93 -5.27 -15.42
C LEU A 95 28.40 -5.25 -15.56
N GLY A 96 27.89 -5.70 -16.73
CA GLY A 96 26.45 -5.80 -16.96
C GLY A 96 25.73 -6.78 -16.03
N TRP A 97 26.43 -7.82 -15.61
CA TRP A 97 25.89 -8.92 -14.79
C TRP A 97 26.22 -8.87 -13.31
N LEU A 98 27.08 -7.94 -12.85
CA LEU A 98 27.50 -7.80 -11.44
C LEU A 98 27.63 -6.33 -11.06
N GLU A 99 26.86 -5.89 -10.08
CA GLU A 99 26.96 -4.53 -9.53
C GLU A 99 28.30 -4.30 -8.80
N PRO A 100 28.82 -3.06 -8.79
CA PRO A 100 29.98 -2.71 -7.96
C PRO A 100 29.76 -3.12 -6.50
N TYR A 101 30.76 -3.80 -5.92
CA TYR A 101 30.74 -4.32 -4.54
C TYR A 101 29.64 -5.34 -4.19
N ALA A 102 28.81 -5.78 -5.15
CA ALA A 102 27.82 -6.81 -4.91
C ALA A 102 28.46 -8.17 -4.63
N ARG A 103 27.79 -8.97 -3.79
CA ARG A 103 28.13 -10.37 -3.50
C ARG A 103 27.17 -11.37 -4.15
N SER A 104 26.33 -10.90 -5.04
CA SER A 104 25.41 -11.69 -5.86
C SER A 104 25.32 -11.13 -7.27
N THR A 105 25.18 -12.00 -8.26
CA THR A 105 24.92 -11.57 -9.64
C THR A 105 23.59 -10.87 -9.76
N ARG A 106 23.42 -10.02 -10.78
CA ARG A 106 22.14 -9.33 -11.04
C ARG A 106 21.00 -10.33 -11.22
N ARG A 107 21.21 -11.40 -11.99
CA ARG A 107 20.16 -12.40 -12.24
C ARG A 107 19.69 -13.11 -10.95
N LEU A 108 20.61 -13.41 -10.02
CA LEU A 108 20.21 -13.92 -8.71
C LEU A 108 19.43 -12.88 -7.93
N ALA A 109 19.92 -11.63 -7.90
CA ALA A 109 19.22 -10.53 -7.21
C ALA A 109 17.82 -10.30 -7.79
N ASP A 110 17.66 -10.28 -9.10
CA ASP A 110 16.37 -10.11 -9.78
C ASP A 110 15.43 -11.30 -9.53
N SER A 111 15.96 -12.54 -9.47
CA SER A 111 15.18 -13.73 -9.13
C SER A 111 14.70 -13.70 -7.68
N VAL A 112 15.58 -13.36 -6.74
CA VAL A 112 15.23 -13.15 -5.33
C VAL A 112 14.14 -12.08 -5.18
N ALA A 113 14.30 -10.93 -5.81
CA ALA A 113 13.35 -9.83 -5.72
C ALA A 113 11.98 -10.19 -6.32
N ARG A 114 11.95 -10.92 -7.45
CA ARG A 114 10.68 -11.42 -8.02
C ARG A 114 9.94 -12.34 -7.05
N LEU A 115 10.65 -13.25 -6.38
CA LEU A 115 10.03 -14.13 -5.38
C LEU A 115 9.58 -13.36 -4.13
N CYS A 116 10.30 -12.32 -3.71
CA CYS A 116 9.89 -11.45 -2.61
C CYS A 116 8.59 -10.67 -2.87
N LYS A 117 8.09 -10.64 -4.12
CA LYS A 117 6.75 -10.09 -4.44
C LYS A 117 5.62 -11.00 -3.97
N VAL A 118 5.86 -12.32 -3.85
CA VAL A 118 4.83 -13.33 -3.57
C VAL A 118 5.11 -14.21 -2.35
N LEU A 119 6.34 -14.24 -1.86
CA LEU A 119 6.77 -15.02 -0.70
C LEU A 119 7.36 -14.13 0.41
N PRO A 120 7.26 -14.54 1.69
CA PRO A 120 8.00 -13.92 2.79
C PRO A 120 9.51 -14.03 2.59
N ILE A 121 10.25 -13.01 3.05
CA ILE A 121 11.74 -12.99 2.97
C ILE A 121 12.39 -14.25 3.54
N GLY A 122 11.87 -14.78 4.67
CA GLY A 122 12.41 -16.00 5.29
C GLY A 122 12.37 -17.19 4.34
N GLN A 123 11.22 -17.42 3.67
CA GLN A 123 11.09 -18.52 2.71
C GLN A 123 12.01 -18.34 1.50
N VAL A 124 12.17 -17.10 1.00
CA VAL A 124 13.10 -16.80 -0.10
C VAL A 124 14.55 -17.01 0.37
N ALA A 125 14.88 -16.66 1.62
CA ALA A 125 16.18 -16.88 2.23
C ALA A 125 16.50 -18.37 2.30
N ASP A 126 15.57 -19.18 2.77
CA ASP A 126 15.70 -20.64 2.84
C ASP A 126 15.88 -21.26 1.44
N LEU A 127 15.07 -20.83 0.46
CA LEU A 127 15.12 -21.34 -0.91
C LEU A 127 16.47 -21.13 -1.59
N TYR A 128 17.11 -19.97 -1.36
CA TYR A 128 18.41 -19.67 -1.97
C TYR A 128 19.60 -19.91 -1.05
N GLY A 129 19.39 -20.35 0.19
CA GLY A 129 20.44 -20.48 1.20
C GLY A 129 21.17 -19.15 1.43
N LEU A 130 20.41 -18.04 1.55
CA LEU A 130 20.91 -16.71 1.80
C LEU A 130 20.49 -16.24 3.20
N ALA A 131 21.28 -15.35 3.81
CA ALA A 131 20.87 -14.72 5.06
C ALA A 131 19.62 -13.84 4.82
N TRP A 132 18.71 -13.81 5.77
CA TRP A 132 17.51 -12.99 5.75
C TRP A 132 17.80 -11.50 5.43
N SER A 133 18.84 -10.95 6.05
CA SER A 133 19.28 -9.56 5.82
C SER A 133 19.78 -9.32 4.40
N THR A 134 20.42 -10.33 3.78
CA THR A 134 20.86 -10.26 2.37
C THR A 134 19.66 -10.22 1.44
N VAL A 135 18.67 -11.08 1.62
CA VAL A 135 17.44 -11.08 0.81
C VAL A 135 16.70 -9.77 0.96
N LYS A 136 16.52 -9.27 2.19
CA LYS A 136 15.91 -7.95 2.43
C LYS A 136 16.67 -6.83 1.71
N SER A 137 18.00 -6.81 1.81
CA SER A 137 18.82 -5.78 1.15
C SER A 137 18.74 -5.84 -0.39
N ILE A 138 18.65 -7.05 -0.95
CA ILE A 138 18.45 -7.24 -2.39
C ILE A 138 17.08 -6.69 -2.80
N ASP A 139 16.02 -7.06 -2.09
CA ASP A 139 14.65 -6.63 -2.40
C ASP A 139 14.47 -5.11 -2.22
N CYS A 140 15.03 -4.50 -1.17
CA CYS A 140 15.01 -3.04 -1.00
C CYS A 140 15.64 -2.34 -2.22
N ARG A 141 16.87 -2.71 -2.59
CA ARG A 141 17.57 -2.09 -3.73
C ARG A 141 16.84 -2.31 -5.05
N TYR A 142 16.24 -3.48 -5.24
CA TYR A 142 15.43 -3.77 -6.41
C TYR A 142 14.21 -2.85 -6.46
N LEU A 143 13.47 -2.72 -5.35
CA LEU A 143 12.29 -1.86 -5.26
C LEU A 143 12.63 -0.40 -5.45
N GLU A 144 13.72 0.10 -4.85
CA GLU A 144 14.19 1.48 -5.03
C GLU A 144 14.52 1.78 -6.49
N ARG A 145 15.19 0.85 -7.18
CA ARG A 145 15.52 0.98 -8.60
C ARG A 145 14.27 0.94 -9.49
N GLU A 146 13.34 0.01 -9.24
CA GLU A 146 12.10 -0.14 -10.01
C GLU A 146 11.15 1.05 -9.84
N LEU A 147 11.01 1.53 -8.61
CA LEU A 147 10.09 2.62 -8.31
C LEU A 147 10.62 3.99 -8.73
N GLY A 148 11.92 4.20 -8.61
CA GLY A 148 12.52 5.51 -8.82
C GLY A 148 11.90 6.62 -7.96
N PRO A 149 12.19 7.89 -8.31
CA PRO A 149 11.51 9.04 -7.73
C PRO A 149 10.01 9.00 -8.06
N VAL A 150 9.17 9.46 -7.13
CA VAL A 150 7.71 9.54 -7.38
C VAL A 150 7.45 10.64 -8.40
N ASP A 151 6.86 10.31 -9.53
CA ASP A 151 6.37 11.31 -10.48
C ASP A 151 4.99 11.84 -10.00
N LEU A 152 4.96 13.09 -9.58
CA LEU A 152 3.76 13.78 -9.09
C LEU A 152 3.15 14.71 -10.15
N ARG A 153 3.73 14.79 -11.35
CA ARG A 153 3.23 15.66 -12.42
C ARG A 153 1.84 15.21 -12.90
N GLY A 154 0.95 16.17 -13.08
CA GLY A 154 -0.38 15.92 -13.59
C GLY A 154 -1.36 15.25 -12.62
N VAL A 155 -0.99 15.06 -11.36
CA VAL A 155 -1.90 14.55 -10.32
C VAL A 155 -2.95 15.62 -10.02
N ARG A 156 -4.24 15.26 -10.15
CA ARG A 156 -5.37 16.18 -9.95
C ARG A 156 -6.38 15.69 -8.91
N ILE A 157 -6.53 14.38 -8.77
CA ILE A 157 -7.51 13.78 -7.89
C ILE A 157 -6.81 12.77 -7.01
N ILE A 158 -6.79 13.03 -5.71
CA ILE A 158 -6.13 12.16 -4.75
C ILE A 158 -7.12 11.57 -3.76
N GLY A 159 -6.78 10.39 -3.26
CA GLY A 159 -7.44 9.76 -2.13
C GLY A 159 -6.49 9.65 -0.96
N MET A 160 -7.00 9.85 0.26
CA MET A 160 -6.23 9.76 1.49
C MET A 160 -6.97 8.89 2.49
N ASP A 161 -6.25 7.95 3.11
CA ASP A 161 -6.82 7.10 4.16
C ASP A 161 -5.73 6.67 5.14
N GLU A 162 -6.15 6.18 6.31
CA GLU A 162 -5.27 5.68 7.35
C GLU A 162 -5.30 4.16 7.45
N PHE A 163 -4.17 3.56 7.78
CA PHE A 163 -4.09 2.15 8.11
C PHE A 163 -3.19 1.89 9.32
N ALA A 164 -3.50 0.84 10.07
CA ALA A 164 -2.69 0.47 11.23
C ALA A 164 -1.44 -0.30 10.80
N ILE A 165 -0.26 0.22 11.11
CA ILE A 165 1.03 -0.47 10.92
C ILE A 165 1.14 -1.61 11.95
N ARG A 166 0.86 -1.32 13.23
CA ARG A 166 0.99 -2.26 14.37
C ARG A 166 -0.18 -2.08 15.34
N LYS A 167 -0.32 -3.03 16.28
CA LYS A 167 -1.19 -2.84 17.45
C LYS A 167 -0.63 -1.69 18.30
N GLY A 168 -1.50 -1.00 19.05
CA GLY A 168 -1.10 0.09 19.95
C GLY A 168 -1.08 1.47 19.30
N HIS A 169 -2.07 1.77 18.43
CA HIS A 169 -2.28 3.10 17.82
C HIS A 169 -1.13 3.59 16.91
N CYS A 170 -0.37 2.67 16.31
CA CYS A 170 0.62 3.00 15.29
C CYS A 170 -0.05 3.00 13.91
N TYR A 171 -0.28 4.20 13.36
CA TYR A 171 -0.93 4.40 12.08
C TYR A 171 0.05 4.94 11.03
N ALA A 172 -0.31 4.76 9.78
CA ALA A 172 0.28 5.43 8.63
C ALA A 172 -0.83 5.96 7.73
N THR A 173 -0.52 7.00 6.97
CA THR A 173 -1.38 7.56 5.94
C THR A 173 -0.89 7.08 4.58
N VAL A 174 -1.83 6.68 3.73
CA VAL A 174 -1.58 6.42 2.31
C VAL A 174 -2.25 7.51 1.47
N VAL A 175 -1.52 8.01 0.47
CA VAL A 175 -2.04 8.94 -0.53
C VAL A 175 -1.96 8.29 -1.91
N VAL A 176 -3.07 8.31 -2.62
CA VAL A 176 -3.30 7.59 -3.86
C VAL A 176 -3.76 8.54 -4.96
N ASP A 177 -3.22 8.42 -6.15
CA ASP A 177 -3.82 8.99 -7.35
C ASP A 177 -5.01 8.11 -7.77
N LEU A 178 -6.21 8.66 -7.65
CA LEU A 178 -7.44 7.94 -7.98
C LEU A 178 -7.64 7.75 -9.49
N SER A 179 -6.97 8.55 -10.31
CA SER A 179 -7.09 8.49 -11.77
C SER A 179 -6.41 7.24 -12.35
N CYS A 180 -5.24 6.89 -11.84
CA CYS A 180 -4.44 5.75 -12.30
C CYS A 180 -4.22 4.67 -11.24
N LYS A 181 -4.85 4.77 -10.07
CA LYS A 181 -4.77 3.79 -8.96
C LYS A 181 -3.36 3.60 -8.40
N ARG A 182 -2.53 4.62 -8.49
CA ARG A 182 -1.15 4.60 -8.06
C ARG A 182 -1.00 5.12 -6.63
N VAL A 183 -0.25 4.41 -5.78
CA VAL A 183 0.15 4.94 -4.48
C VAL A 183 1.28 5.96 -4.69
N LEU A 184 0.98 7.21 -4.37
CA LEU A 184 1.92 8.33 -4.49
C LEU A 184 2.85 8.41 -3.29
N TRP A 185 2.31 8.24 -2.09
CA TRP A 185 3.04 8.41 -0.86
C TRP A 185 2.46 7.57 0.27
N VAL A 186 3.35 7.14 1.16
CA VAL A 186 3.00 6.50 2.42
C VAL A 186 3.89 7.11 3.50
N GLY A 187 3.29 7.55 4.60
CA GLY A 187 4.02 8.13 5.72
C GLY A 187 3.45 7.73 7.07
N ARG A 188 4.30 7.74 8.10
CA ARG A 188 3.90 7.45 9.48
C ARG A 188 2.98 8.53 10.01
N GLY A 189 2.04 8.11 10.85
CA GLY A 189 1.08 8.97 11.51
C GLY A 189 -0.18 9.24 10.69
N HIS A 190 -1.10 9.98 11.28
CA HIS A 190 -2.37 10.37 10.68
C HIS A 190 -2.82 11.76 11.19
N GLY A 191 -1.89 12.50 11.79
CA GLY A 191 -2.08 13.87 12.23
C GLY A 191 -1.82 14.87 11.12
N ARG A 192 -2.09 16.13 11.41
CA ARG A 192 -1.92 17.24 10.46
C ARG A 192 -0.46 17.40 10.00
N GLU A 193 0.49 17.37 10.92
CA GLU A 193 1.92 17.47 10.67
C GLU A 193 2.44 16.29 9.83
N ASP A 194 1.90 15.08 10.09
CA ASP A 194 2.33 13.88 9.38
C ASP A 194 1.99 13.94 7.90
N VAL A 195 0.79 14.44 7.58
CA VAL A 195 0.28 14.53 6.21
C VAL A 195 0.90 15.70 5.44
N ARG A 196 1.33 16.77 6.12
CA ARG A 196 2.00 17.93 5.53
C ARG A 196 3.18 17.54 4.66
N ARG A 197 3.94 16.51 5.08
CA ARG A 197 5.08 15.98 4.32
C ARG A 197 4.75 15.57 2.89
N PHE A 198 3.54 15.08 2.66
CA PHE A 198 3.09 14.78 1.29
C PHE A 198 2.92 16.07 0.47
N PHE A 199 2.30 17.09 1.04
CA PHE A 199 2.08 18.36 0.34
C PHE A 199 3.39 19.12 0.10
N GLU A 200 4.35 19.03 1.02
CA GLU A 200 5.72 19.53 0.82
C GLU A 200 6.41 18.83 -0.36
N LEU A 201 6.26 17.51 -0.47
CA LEU A 201 6.78 16.73 -1.59
C LEU A 201 6.09 17.09 -2.91
N LEU A 202 4.78 17.34 -2.89
CA LEU A 202 3.99 17.74 -4.04
C LEU A 202 4.37 19.14 -4.54
N GLY A 203 4.79 20.00 -3.64
CA GLY A 203 5.17 21.38 -3.90
C GLY A 203 3.98 22.31 -4.20
N PRO A 204 4.22 23.64 -4.20
CA PRO A 204 3.15 24.62 -4.39
C PRO A 204 2.42 24.49 -5.74
N GLU A 205 3.17 24.24 -6.81
CA GLU A 205 2.60 24.08 -8.15
C GLU A 205 1.71 22.83 -8.25
N GLY A 206 2.18 21.71 -7.68
CA GLY A 206 1.39 20.49 -7.61
C GLY A 206 0.14 20.66 -6.76
N CYS A 207 0.24 21.33 -5.60
CA CYS A 207 -0.91 21.65 -4.74
C CYS A 207 -1.99 22.46 -5.48
N GLN A 208 -1.59 23.44 -6.31
CA GLN A 208 -2.53 24.24 -7.10
C GLN A 208 -3.28 23.41 -8.16
N GLN A 209 -2.73 22.31 -8.63
CA GLN A 209 -3.35 21.45 -9.64
C GLN A 209 -4.38 20.47 -9.06
N ILE A 210 -4.37 20.24 -7.74
CA ILE A 210 -5.32 19.34 -7.09
C ILE A 210 -6.74 19.92 -7.19
N GLN A 211 -7.64 19.14 -7.76
CA GLN A 211 -9.06 19.49 -7.97
C GLN A 211 -9.96 18.88 -6.90
N ALA A 212 -9.67 17.64 -6.49
CA ALA A 212 -10.47 16.96 -5.49
C ALA A 212 -9.61 16.03 -4.61
N VAL A 213 -10.01 15.92 -3.34
CA VAL A 213 -9.40 15.04 -2.36
C VAL A 213 -10.48 14.18 -1.71
N ALA A 214 -10.49 12.87 -2.01
CA ALA A 214 -11.36 11.91 -1.37
C ALA A 214 -10.75 11.44 -0.04
N MET A 215 -11.51 11.51 1.03
CA MET A 215 -11.05 11.09 2.36
C MET A 215 -12.22 10.71 3.28
N ASP A 216 -11.89 10.14 4.43
CA ASP A 216 -12.83 10.04 5.53
C ASP A 216 -13.06 11.41 6.21
N MET A 217 -13.96 11.45 7.21
CA MET A 217 -14.24 12.68 7.96
C MET A 217 -13.15 12.95 9.02
N ASN A 218 -11.86 12.84 8.64
CA ASN A 218 -10.72 13.18 9.48
C ASN A 218 -10.49 14.70 9.48
N GLY A 219 -10.64 15.32 10.64
CA GLY A 219 -10.47 16.77 10.76
C GLY A 219 -9.05 17.25 10.48
N ALA A 220 -8.02 16.45 10.82
CA ALA A 220 -6.62 16.79 10.58
C ALA A 220 -6.31 16.86 9.08
N TYR A 221 -6.79 15.86 8.33
CA TYR A 221 -6.63 15.84 6.87
C TYR A 221 -7.36 17.02 6.22
N ALA A 222 -8.62 17.24 6.60
CA ALA A 222 -9.41 18.34 6.05
C ALA A 222 -8.78 19.72 6.31
N GLN A 223 -8.17 19.93 7.48
CA GLN A 223 -7.47 21.18 7.79
C GLN A 223 -6.22 21.35 6.94
N GLU A 224 -5.42 20.30 6.75
CA GLU A 224 -4.21 20.41 5.95
C GLU A 224 -4.51 20.57 4.46
N VAL A 225 -5.50 19.85 3.92
CA VAL A 225 -5.96 20.04 2.53
C VAL A 225 -6.43 21.47 2.28
N ARG A 226 -7.23 22.06 3.18
CA ARG A 226 -7.67 23.45 3.04
C ARG A 226 -6.53 24.46 3.12
N ALA A 227 -5.49 24.14 3.88
CA ALA A 227 -4.30 25.00 3.99
C ALA A 227 -3.40 24.93 2.75
N GLN A 228 -3.19 23.75 2.18
CA GLN A 228 -2.26 23.52 1.08
C GLN A 228 -2.93 23.59 -0.30
N CYS A 229 -4.18 23.18 -0.40
CA CYS A 229 -4.96 23.12 -1.64
C CYS A 229 -6.33 23.79 -1.47
N PRO A 230 -6.39 25.11 -1.19
CA PRO A 230 -7.64 25.80 -0.86
C PRO A 230 -8.70 25.75 -1.97
N GLN A 231 -8.29 25.56 -3.22
CA GLN A 231 -9.17 25.42 -4.39
C GLN A 231 -9.77 24.02 -4.54
N ALA A 232 -9.20 23.01 -3.84
CA ALA A 232 -9.63 21.63 -4.03
C ALA A 232 -10.94 21.32 -3.29
N ASP A 233 -11.82 20.59 -3.95
CA ASP A 233 -13.01 20.04 -3.31
C ASP A 233 -12.63 18.84 -2.42
N ILE A 234 -13.05 18.88 -1.16
CA ILE A 234 -12.98 17.69 -0.29
C ILE A 234 -14.22 16.85 -0.58
N VAL A 235 -14.04 15.54 -0.80
CA VAL A 235 -15.13 14.59 -1.05
C VAL A 235 -15.12 13.54 0.05
N TYR A 236 -16.19 13.51 0.86
CA TYR A 236 -16.31 12.52 1.94
C TYR A 236 -16.98 11.24 1.47
N ASP A 237 -16.43 10.12 1.94
CA ASP A 237 -16.90 8.78 1.62
C ASP A 237 -18.22 8.44 2.31
N LEU A 238 -19.18 7.95 1.51
CA LEU A 238 -20.45 7.38 1.98
C LEU A 238 -20.25 6.29 3.05
N PHE A 239 -19.32 5.36 2.81
CA PHE A 239 -19.10 4.24 3.72
C PHE A 239 -18.79 4.72 5.14
N HIS A 240 -17.89 5.70 5.28
CA HIS A 240 -17.50 6.25 6.57
C HIS A 240 -18.65 7.02 7.26
N VAL A 241 -19.47 7.76 6.49
CA VAL A 241 -20.66 8.43 7.03
C VAL A 241 -21.67 7.41 7.57
N VAL A 242 -21.96 6.35 6.79
CA VAL A 242 -22.90 5.29 7.19
C VAL A 242 -22.35 4.46 8.37
N ALA A 243 -21.06 4.13 8.37
CA ALA A 243 -20.44 3.43 9.49
C ALA A 243 -20.47 4.26 10.79
N LYS A 244 -20.29 5.58 10.68
CA LYS A 244 -20.43 6.50 11.80
C LYS A 244 -21.88 6.57 12.29
N TYR A 245 -22.85 6.65 11.37
CA TYR A 245 -24.27 6.57 11.71
C TYR A 245 -24.61 5.27 12.46
N ALA A 246 -24.11 4.14 11.97
CA ALA A 246 -24.32 2.83 12.60
C ALA A 246 -23.84 2.82 14.06
N ARG A 247 -22.64 3.34 14.33
CA ARG A 247 -22.05 3.38 15.68
C ARG A 247 -22.72 4.42 16.58
N GLU A 248 -22.92 5.63 16.09
CA GLU A 248 -23.36 6.76 16.94
C GLU A 248 -24.88 6.81 17.09
N VAL A 249 -25.65 6.24 16.17
CA VAL A 249 -27.12 6.29 16.19
C VAL A 249 -27.70 4.89 16.45
N ILE A 250 -27.51 3.96 15.51
CA ILE A 250 -28.17 2.65 15.57
C ILE A 250 -27.75 1.86 16.83
N ASP A 251 -26.44 1.70 17.06
CA ASP A 251 -25.95 0.94 18.21
C ASP A 251 -26.36 1.60 19.54
N ARG A 252 -26.33 2.93 19.63
CA ARG A 252 -26.75 3.64 20.84
C ARG A 252 -28.23 3.50 21.11
N VAL A 253 -29.07 3.70 20.08
CA VAL A 253 -30.52 3.54 20.21
C VAL A 253 -30.87 2.10 20.56
N ARG A 254 -30.30 1.11 19.88
CA ARG A 254 -30.50 -0.31 20.20
C ARG A 254 -30.15 -0.62 21.66
N ASN A 255 -29.01 -0.14 22.15
CA ASN A 255 -28.61 -0.37 23.53
C ASN A 255 -29.56 0.30 24.55
N GLN A 256 -30.09 1.49 24.24
CA GLN A 256 -31.09 2.16 25.04
C GLN A 256 -32.41 1.37 25.09
N GLU A 257 -32.88 0.88 23.93
CA GLU A 257 -34.09 0.07 23.86
C GLU A 257 -33.91 -1.30 24.54
N VAL A 258 -32.71 -1.92 24.44
CA VAL A 258 -32.35 -3.13 25.20
C VAL A 258 -32.43 -2.87 26.72
N ALA A 259 -31.91 -1.76 27.18
CA ALA A 259 -31.98 -1.40 28.63
C ALA A 259 -33.44 -1.21 29.11
N ARG A 260 -34.25 -0.49 28.33
CA ARG A 260 -35.68 -0.31 28.60
C ARG A 260 -36.44 -1.62 28.63
N ALA A 261 -36.19 -2.52 27.67
CA ALA A 261 -36.87 -3.81 27.57
C ALA A 261 -36.49 -4.78 28.70
N ARG A 262 -35.30 -4.61 29.33
CA ARG A 262 -34.89 -5.40 30.50
C ARG A 262 -35.83 -5.19 31.71
N GLU A 263 -36.33 -4.00 31.84
CA GLU A 263 -37.20 -3.61 32.96
C GLU A 263 -38.66 -4.04 32.74
N GLN A 264 -39.08 -4.34 31.49
CA GLN A 264 -40.50 -4.45 31.15
C GLN A 264 -40.95 -5.75 30.46
N HIS A 265 -40.08 -6.55 29.76
CA HIS A 265 -40.54 -7.71 28.98
C HIS A 265 -39.45 -8.74 28.59
N PRO A 266 -39.81 -10.05 28.27
CA PRO A 266 -38.91 -11.10 27.77
C PRO A 266 -38.36 -10.87 26.35
N GLN A 267 -38.86 -9.89 25.61
CA GLN A 267 -38.38 -9.51 24.25
C GLN A 267 -36.94 -8.96 24.22
N HIS A 268 -36.30 -8.78 25.33
CA HIS A 268 -34.90 -8.36 25.49
C HIS A 268 -33.90 -9.20 24.69
N ARG A 269 -34.13 -10.52 24.54
CA ARG A 269 -33.24 -11.40 23.77
C ARG A 269 -33.20 -11.07 22.27
N LEU A 270 -34.34 -10.70 21.68
CA LEU A 270 -34.47 -10.35 20.26
C LEU A 270 -33.58 -9.15 19.90
N LEU A 271 -33.67 -8.05 20.65
CA LEU A 271 -32.93 -6.81 20.39
C LEU A 271 -31.41 -6.98 20.49
N LYS A 272 -30.92 -7.92 21.32
CA LYS A 272 -29.47 -8.13 21.50
C LYS A 272 -28.85 -8.90 20.34
N SER A 273 -29.56 -9.92 19.80
CA SER A 273 -29.09 -10.78 18.72
C SER A 273 -29.18 -10.15 17.33
N ASP A 274 -30.06 -9.16 17.16
CA ASP A 274 -30.47 -8.64 15.84
C ASP A 274 -29.70 -7.39 15.39
N ARG A 275 -28.57 -7.09 16.06
CA ARG A 275 -27.69 -5.97 15.68
C ARG A 275 -27.34 -5.98 14.19
N TRP A 276 -26.99 -7.14 13.67
CA TRP A 276 -26.53 -7.28 12.28
C TRP A 276 -27.65 -7.07 11.27
N LEU A 277 -28.92 -7.35 11.61
CA LEU A 277 -30.06 -7.04 10.77
C LEU A 277 -30.24 -5.53 10.56
N LEU A 278 -30.02 -4.76 11.62
CA LEU A 278 -30.10 -3.29 11.56
C LEU A 278 -28.94 -2.63 10.81
N LEU A 279 -27.80 -3.31 10.68
CA LEU A 279 -26.58 -2.74 10.05
C LEU A 279 -26.44 -3.14 8.58
N ARG A 280 -26.93 -4.30 8.15
CA ARG A 280 -26.88 -4.77 6.77
C ARG A 280 -27.78 -3.94 5.84
N ASN A 281 -27.43 -3.92 4.56
CA ASN A 281 -28.33 -3.42 3.53
C ASN A 281 -29.49 -4.40 3.35
N ALA A 282 -30.70 -3.89 3.15
CA ALA A 282 -31.90 -4.72 3.05
C ALA A 282 -31.81 -5.79 1.96
N HIS A 283 -31.24 -5.46 0.79
CA HIS A 283 -31.08 -6.40 -0.32
C HIS A 283 -30.06 -7.54 -0.05
N ASN A 284 -29.24 -7.43 1.00
CA ASN A 284 -28.28 -8.46 1.41
C ASN A 284 -28.83 -9.38 2.53
N LEU A 285 -30.10 -9.24 2.86
CA LEU A 285 -30.77 -10.08 3.85
C LEU A 285 -31.46 -11.27 3.18
N SER A 286 -31.36 -12.43 3.82
CA SER A 286 -32.19 -13.60 3.39
C SER A 286 -33.67 -13.37 3.72
N PRO A 287 -34.60 -14.07 3.05
CA PRO A 287 -36.05 -13.91 3.32
C PRO A 287 -36.43 -14.04 4.81
N PRO A 288 -35.94 -15.01 5.59
CA PRO A 288 -36.22 -15.09 7.03
C PRO A 288 -35.68 -13.88 7.80
N GLN A 289 -34.49 -13.37 7.41
CA GLN A 289 -33.87 -12.18 8.03
C GLN A 289 -34.69 -10.92 7.75
N HIS A 290 -35.28 -10.83 6.55
CA HIS A 290 -36.17 -9.73 6.17
C HIS A 290 -37.42 -9.67 7.03
N ILE A 291 -38.10 -10.82 7.19
CA ILE A 291 -39.29 -10.95 8.04
C ILE A 291 -38.95 -10.50 9.48
N ARG A 292 -37.86 -11.05 10.01
CA ARG A 292 -37.41 -10.72 11.38
C ARG A 292 -37.07 -9.26 11.56
N LEU A 293 -36.45 -8.61 10.54
CA LEU A 293 -36.21 -7.17 10.56
C LEU A 293 -37.52 -6.39 10.58
N GLN A 294 -38.51 -6.77 9.77
CA GLN A 294 -39.80 -6.10 9.73
C GLN A 294 -40.54 -6.23 11.07
N GLU A 295 -40.55 -7.39 11.70
CA GLU A 295 -41.12 -7.60 13.04
C GLU A 295 -40.45 -6.73 14.09
N LEU A 296 -39.09 -6.67 14.07
CA LEU A 296 -38.31 -5.83 14.99
C LEU A 296 -38.64 -4.35 14.82
N LEU A 297 -38.76 -3.87 13.58
CA LEU A 297 -39.09 -2.47 13.29
C LEU A 297 -40.54 -2.13 13.60
N ALA A 298 -41.47 -3.05 13.38
CA ALA A 298 -42.90 -2.88 13.72
C ALA A 298 -43.11 -2.77 15.24
N THR A 299 -42.35 -3.53 16.03
CA THR A 299 -42.44 -3.51 17.49
C THR A 299 -41.72 -2.35 18.15
N ASN A 300 -40.74 -1.69 17.47
CA ASN A 300 -39.96 -0.61 18.05
C ASN A 300 -39.93 0.63 17.15
N ARG A 301 -40.79 1.59 17.45
CA ARG A 301 -40.92 2.87 16.71
C ARG A 301 -39.63 3.68 16.69
N THR A 302 -38.81 3.64 17.74
CA THR A 302 -37.55 4.39 17.82
C THR A 302 -36.51 3.79 16.87
N LEU A 303 -36.36 2.47 16.86
CA LEU A 303 -35.48 1.77 15.92
C LEU A 303 -35.96 1.95 14.48
N MET A 304 -37.27 1.86 14.21
CA MET A 304 -37.82 2.13 12.87
C MET A 304 -37.45 3.52 12.37
N LYS A 305 -37.60 4.58 13.19
CA LYS A 305 -37.23 5.94 12.80
C LYS A 305 -35.76 6.05 12.40
N VAL A 306 -34.85 5.52 13.22
CA VAL A 306 -33.40 5.63 12.93
C VAL A 306 -32.99 4.75 11.74
N TYR A 307 -33.66 3.62 11.53
CA TYR A 307 -33.42 2.74 10.39
C TYR A 307 -33.82 3.43 9.07
N VAL A 308 -35.03 3.95 8.98
CA VAL A 308 -35.53 4.67 7.79
C VAL A 308 -34.66 5.88 7.49
N LEU A 309 -34.32 6.69 8.49
CA LEU A 309 -33.46 7.87 8.30
C LEU A 309 -32.01 7.52 7.95
N ARG A 310 -31.53 6.31 8.25
CA ARG A 310 -30.25 5.82 7.74
C ARG A 310 -30.32 5.54 6.22
N ASP A 311 -31.38 4.84 5.81
CA ASP A 311 -31.52 4.48 4.40
C ASP A 311 -31.82 5.72 3.56
N ASP A 312 -32.64 6.64 4.05
CA ASP A 312 -32.79 7.97 3.42
C ASP A 312 -31.44 8.72 3.30
N LEU A 313 -30.59 8.70 4.33
CA LEU A 313 -29.29 9.38 4.27
C LEU A 313 -28.40 8.82 3.17
N LYS A 314 -28.47 7.50 2.90
CA LYS A 314 -27.67 6.89 1.83
C LYS A 314 -28.05 7.42 0.46
N THR A 315 -29.34 7.69 0.21
CA THR A 315 -29.81 8.19 -1.09
C THR A 315 -29.22 9.57 -1.43
N LEU A 316 -28.65 10.27 -0.46
CA LEU A 316 -27.96 11.54 -0.72
C LEU A 316 -26.83 11.39 -1.74
N TRP A 317 -26.14 10.23 -1.78
CA TRP A 317 -25.07 9.95 -2.73
C TRP A 317 -25.55 9.53 -4.12
N ASP A 318 -26.86 9.29 -4.32
CA ASP A 318 -27.44 9.02 -5.63
C ASP A 318 -27.66 10.31 -6.43
N TYR A 319 -27.65 11.46 -5.75
CA TYR A 319 -27.82 12.75 -6.40
C TYR A 319 -26.59 13.18 -7.21
N ARG A 320 -26.85 13.66 -8.43
CA ARG A 320 -25.81 14.22 -9.33
C ARG A 320 -25.80 15.76 -9.36
N HIS A 321 -26.81 16.40 -8.81
CA HIS A 321 -26.96 17.84 -8.76
C HIS A 321 -26.97 18.33 -7.31
N ALA A 322 -25.99 19.17 -6.97
CA ALA A 322 -25.79 19.66 -5.60
C ALA A 322 -27.03 20.39 -5.04
N GLY A 323 -27.76 21.12 -5.85
CA GLY A 323 -28.99 21.83 -5.40
C GLY A 323 -30.08 20.87 -4.92
N TYR A 324 -30.34 19.79 -5.66
CA TYR A 324 -31.31 18.75 -5.23
C TYR A 324 -30.81 17.97 -4.01
N ALA A 325 -29.54 17.65 -3.99
CA ALA A 325 -28.92 17.00 -2.84
C ALA A 325 -29.01 17.87 -1.56
N GLU A 326 -28.79 19.19 -1.69
CA GLU A 326 -28.93 20.13 -0.57
C GLU A 326 -30.38 20.26 -0.10
N GLN A 327 -31.34 20.32 -1.03
CA GLN A 327 -32.76 20.33 -0.67
C GLN A 327 -33.16 19.04 0.06
N PHE A 328 -32.73 17.88 -0.42
CA PHE A 328 -32.94 16.60 0.25
C PHE A 328 -32.30 16.59 1.65
N TRP A 329 -31.03 17.04 1.78
CA TRP A 329 -30.37 17.17 3.06
C TRP A 329 -31.15 18.04 4.06
N ARG A 330 -31.66 19.20 3.63
CA ARG A 330 -32.47 20.09 4.49
C ARG A 330 -33.72 19.38 5.02
N GLN A 331 -34.39 18.58 4.17
CA GLN A 331 -35.55 17.79 4.59
C GLN A 331 -35.14 16.68 5.57
N TRP A 332 -34.11 15.93 5.22
CA TRP A 332 -33.57 14.88 6.09
C TRP A 332 -33.15 15.44 7.46
N TYR A 333 -32.43 16.55 7.46
CA TYR A 333 -31.96 17.20 8.69
C TYR A 333 -33.14 17.63 9.58
N ARG A 334 -34.19 18.28 9.03
CA ARG A 334 -35.41 18.64 9.76
C ARG A 334 -36.07 17.43 10.39
N ARG A 335 -36.23 16.31 9.64
CA ARG A 335 -36.79 15.06 10.14
C ARG A 335 -35.93 14.45 11.26
N ALA A 336 -34.61 14.47 11.12
CA ALA A 336 -33.66 13.97 12.11
C ALA A 336 -33.79 14.78 13.41
N ILE A 337 -33.85 16.10 13.35
CA ILE A 337 -34.04 16.97 14.54
C ILE A 337 -35.45 16.80 15.15
N ALA A 338 -36.50 16.70 14.34
CA ALA A 338 -37.87 16.49 14.81
C ALA A 338 -38.12 15.07 15.37
N SER A 339 -37.24 14.11 15.15
CA SER A 339 -37.40 12.71 15.55
C SER A 339 -37.52 12.50 17.05
N ARG A 340 -37.04 13.44 17.87
CA ARG A 340 -36.89 13.37 19.36
C ARG A 340 -35.96 12.23 19.82
N VAL A 341 -35.14 11.66 18.89
CA VAL A 341 -34.15 10.64 19.22
C VAL A 341 -32.79 11.31 19.41
N LYS A 342 -32.36 11.46 20.66
CA LYS A 342 -31.15 12.22 21.03
C LYS A 342 -29.88 11.81 20.29
N PRO A 343 -29.54 10.50 20.13
CA PRO A 343 -28.38 10.10 19.34
C PRO A 343 -28.44 10.59 17.88
N LEU A 344 -29.62 10.53 17.26
CA LEU A 344 -29.83 10.97 15.88
C LEU A 344 -29.70 12.49 15.71
N GLN A 345 -30.27 13.24 16.66
CA GLN A 345 -30.15 14.71 16.67
C GLN A 345 -28.68 15.15 16.80
N LEU A 346 -27.92 14.51 17.69
CA LEU A 346 -26.50 14.80 17.88
C LEU A 346 -25.67 14.46 16.62
N PHE A 347 -25.95 13.31 16.02
CA PHE A 347 -25.32 12.91 14.77
C PHE A 347 -25.59 13.93 13.65
N ALA A 348 -26.84 14.30 13.43
CA ALA A 348 -27.22 15.27 12.41
C ALA A 348 -26.51 16.62 12.60
N LYS A 349 -26.45 17.13 13.84
CA LYS A 349 -25.74 18.37 14.18
C LYS A 349 -24.24 18.26 13.89
N ARG A 350 -23.60 17.13 14.22
CA ARG A 350 -22.17 16.87 13.96
C ARG A 350 -21.86 16.67 12.49
N LEU A 351 -22.81 16.15 11.69
CA LEU A 351 -22.62 15.92 10.27
C LEU A 351 -22.75 17.24 9.46
N LYS A 352 -23.51 18.22 9.96
CA LYS A 352 -23.76 19.48 9.28
C LYS A 352 -22.49 20.22 8.77
N PRO A 353 -21.40 20.35 9.53
CA PRO A 353 -20.17 20.99 9.04
C PRO A 353 -19.49 20.26 7.88
N TYR A 354 -19.77 18.97 7.69
CA TYR A 354 -19.21 18.16 6.61
C TYR A 354 -20.06 18.20 5.33
N LEU A 355 -21.23 18.89 5.38
CA LEU A 355 -22.15 18.96 4.24
C LEU A 355 -21.52 19.44 2.94
N PRO A 356 -20.67 20.48 2.89
CA PRO A 356 -20.04 20.90 1.64
C PRO A 356 -19.28 19.74 0.97
N GLY A 357 -18.44 19.01 1.72
CA GLY A 357 -17.68 17.87 1.19
C GLY A 357 -18.55 16.65 0.87
N ILE A 358 -19.72 16.50 1.49
CA ILE A 358 -20.71 15.51 1.10
C ILE A 358 -21.34 15.90 -0.24
N LEU A 359 -21.67 17.17 -0.44
CA LEU A 359 -22.25 17.67 -1.68
C LEU A 359 -21.26 17.69 -2.85
N SER A 360 -19.96 17.81 -2.58
CA SER A 360 -18.90 17.72 -3.59
C SER A 360 -18.92 16.37 -4.33
N HIS A 361 -19.52 15.30 -3.75
CA HIS A 361 -19.76 14.03 -4.44
C HIS A 361 -20.60 14.20 -5.72
N CYS A 362 -21.51 15.16 -5.76
CA CYS A 362 -22.33 15.41 -6.97
C CYS A 362 -21.47 15.87 -8.15
N ARG A 363 -20.36 16.56 -7.90
CA ARG A 363 -19.40 17.01 -8.91
C ARG A 363 -18.34 15.97 -9.20
N PHE A 364 -17.83 15.31 -8.14
CA PHE A 364 -16.79 14.31 -8.22
C PHE A 364 -17.36 12.98 -7.74
N GLN A 365 -17.80 12.12 -8.66
CA GLN A 365 -18.30 10.78 -8.36
C GLN A 365 -17.14 9.83 -8.08
N LEU A 366 -16.42 10.06 -6.97
CA LEU A 366 -15.28 9.28 -6.58
C LEU A 366 -15.74 8.06 -5.76
N HIS A 367 -15.43 6.89 -6.27
CA HIS A 367 -15.67 5.64 -5.54
C HIS A 367 -14.47 5.34 -4.64
N THR A 368 -14.65 5.53 -3.35
CA THR A 368 -13.63 5.22 -2.33
C THR A 368 -13.40 3.73 -2.13
N SER A 369 -14.21 2.86 -2.75
CA SER A 369 -13.97 1.42 -2.83
C SER A 369 -12.55 1.05 -3.31
N LEU A 370 -11.93 1.92 -4.14
CA LEU A 370 -10.54 1.78 -4.54
C LEU A 370 -9.59 1.89 -3.34
N ILE A 371 -9.78 2.89 -2.49
CA ILE A 371 -8.93 3.11 -1.31
C ILE A 371 -9.11 1.97 -0.31
N GLU A 372 -10.36 1.51 -0.13
CA GLU A 372 -10.64 0.33 0.69
C GLU A 372 -9.95 -0.93 0.12
N GLY A 373 -9.98 -1.13 -1.19
CA GLY A 373 -9.26 -2.20 -1.88
C GLY A 373 -7.75 -2.13 -1.66
N ILE A 374 -7.17 -0.93 -1.73
CA ILE A 374 -5.76 -0.68 -1.43
C ILE A 374 -5.45 -1.04 0.03
N ASN A 375 -6.24 -0.58 0.98
CA ASN A 375 -6.07 -0.90 2.39
C ASN A 375 -6.21 -2.40 2.68
N ASN A 376 -7.09 -3.11 1.99
CA ASN A 376 -7.20 -4.55 2.10
C ASN A 376 -5.94 -5.25 1.56
N LYS A 377 -5.39 -4.83 0.43
CA LYS A 377 -4.13 -5.37 -0.10
C LYS A 377 -2.94 -5.04 0.81
N ILE A 378 -2.88 -3.84 1.41
CA ILE A 378 -1.88 -3.49 2.43
C ILE A 378 -1.93 -4.46 3.62
N LYS A 379 -3.14 -4.81 4.10
CA LYS A 379 -3.33 -5.82 5.15
C LYS A 379 -2.81 -7.20 4.74
N VAL A 380 -3.01 -7.60 3.48
CA VAL A 380 -2.48 -8.88 2.94
C VAL A 380 -0.95 -8.84 2.91
N ILE A 381 -0.33 -7.79 2.36
CA ILE A 381 1.14 -7.61 2.32
C ILE A 381 1.72 -7.74 3.74
N LYS A 382 1.09 -7.05 4.70
CA LYS A 382 1.52 -7.11 6.11
C LYS A 382 1.39 -8.52 6.71
N ARG A 383 0.31 -9.24 6.41
CA ARG A 383 0.10 -10.62 6.90
C ARG A 383 1.07 -11.62 6.29
N MET A 384 1.33 -11.52 4.98
CA MET A 384 2.30 -12.37 4.29
C MET A 384 3.71 -12.27 4.92
N ALA A 385 4.12 -11.06 5.32
CA ALA A 385 5.41 -10.84 5.96
C ALA A 385 5.41 -11.12 7.48
N TYR A 386 4.31 -11.63 8.07
CA TYR A 386 4.13 -11.76 9.52
C TYR A 386 4.36 -10.44 10.28
N GLY A 387 4.20 -9.31 9.60
CA GLY A 387 4.45 -7.95 10.07
C GLY A 387 5.80 -7.39 9.59
N PHE A 388 5.95 -6.09 9.71
CA PHE A 388 7.19 -5.39 9.37
C PHE A 388 7.75 -4.70 10.61
N ARG A 389 9.07 -4.82 10.82
CA ARG A 389 9.80 -4.05 11.85
C ARG A 389 10.33 -2.74 11.26
N ASP A 390 10.63 -2.74 9.97
CA ASP A 390 11.12 -1.62 9.19
C ASP A 390 9.96 -1.02 8.39
N ASP A 391 9.50 0.16 8.81
CA ASP A 391 8.36 0.82 8.21
C ASP A 391 8.71 1.38 6.80
N ASP A 392 9.96 1.83 6.59
CA ASP A 392 10.38 2.38 5.29
C ASP A 392 10.39 1.29 4.22
N TYR A 393 10.89 0.10 4.57
CA TYR A 393 10.80 -1.07 3.70
C TYR A 393 9.34 -1.47 3.45
N PHE A 394 8.47 -1.41 4.47
CA PHE A 394 7.05 -1.68 4.29
C PHE A 394 6.39 -0.70 3.32
N PHE A 395 6.74 0.59 3.41
CA PHE A 395 6.22 1.63 2.52
C PHE A 395 6.70 1.44 1.08
N LEU A 396 7.94 1.00 0.86
CA LEU A 396 8.42 0.59 -0.47
C LEU A 396 7.59 -0.58 -1.03
N LYS A 397 7.33 -1.61 -0.24
CA LYS A 397 6.48 -2.75 -0.64
C LYS A 397 5.06 -2.31 -1.00
N ILE A 398 4.47 -1.38 -0.24
CA ILE A 398 3.16 -0.81 -0.56
C ILE A 398 3.22 -0.07 -1.90
N ARG A 399 4.16 0.83 -2.10
CA ARG A 399 4.30 1.57 -3.36
C ARG A 399 4.47 0.65 -4.56
N ALA A 400 5.31 -0.37 -4.43
CA ALA A 400 5.54 -1.37 -5.49
C ALA A 400 4.31 -2.22 -5.82
N ALA A 401 3.41 -2.41 -4.86
CA ALA A 401 2.18 -3.18 -5.07
C ALA A 401 1.10 -2.39 -5.85
N PHE A 402 1.29 -1.08 -6.03
CA PHE A 402 0.36 -0.17 -6.71
C PHE A 402 1.11 0.82 -7.61
N PRO A 403 1.71 0.34 -8.70
CA PRO A 403 2.52 1.18 -9.61
C PRO A 403 1.66 2.14 -10.46
N GLY A 404 0.34 1.94 -10.49
CA GLY A 404 -0.59 2.59 -11.41
C GLY A 404 -0.92 1.72 -12.63
N ASN A 405 -1.90 2.16 -13.37
CA ASN A 405 -2.30 1.55 -14.66
C ASN A 405 -1.53 2.22 -15.77
#